data_278e4bbb75deeda997ba040650ff1e87
#
_entry.id   278e4bbb75deeda997ba040650ff1e87
#
_cell.length_a   1.000
_cell.length_b   1.000
_cell.length_c   1.000
_cell.angle_alpha   90.00
_cell.angle_beta   90.00
_cell.angle_gamma   90.00
#
_symmetry.space_group_name_H-M   'P 1'
#
loop_
_entity.id
_entity.type
_entity.pdbx_description
1 polymer ?
#
loop_
_entity_poly.entity_id
_entity_poly.type
_entity_poly.pdbx_seq_one_letter_code
_entity_poly.pdbx_strand_id
1 'polypeptide(L)'
;MHIPTHILSGWVVANAVPSLTPRERALAMAAASLPDLDGLGLLVSRDAYETYHHILGHNLFAGVALSGALFAFTTNRKPLTALLFLGLFHLHLVMDSFGSGMDWGIAYRWPVVRDEWMNPWRWPFFSWQNLSAAYGLVAVTIVMAARLGRAPLEAIAPRLDRRLVKLARRFIPAPRPATP
;
A
#
# COMPACT_ATOMS: atom_id res chain seq x y z
N MET A 1 -4.63 1.28 -9.24
CA MET A 1 -4.03 -0.10 -9.39
C MET A 1 -4.84 -1.08 -8.53
N HIS A 2 -4.54 -2.41 -8.49
CA HIS A 2 -5.33 -3.34 -7.64
C HIS A 2 -5.01 -3.15 -6.15
N ILE A 3 -6.03 -3.14 -5.28
CA ILE A 3 -5.88 -2.97 -3.81
C ILE A 3 -4.81 -3.89 -3.19
N PRO A 4 -4.74 -5.21 -3.50
CA PRO A 4 -3.67 -6.05 -2.95
C PRO A 4 -2.26 -5.59 -3.31
N THR A 5 -2.08 -4.94 -4.46
CA THR A 5 -0.78 -4.39 -4.89
C THR A 5 -0.34 -3.25 -3.97
N HIS A 6 -1.27 -2.34 -3.60
CA HIS A 6 -1.00 -1.27 -2.63
C HIS A 6 -0.67 -1.82 -1.24
N ILE A 7 -1.46 -2.77 -0.75
CA ILE A 7 -1.24 -3.40 0.56
C ILE A 7 0.16 -4.04 0.62
N LEU A 8 0.52 -4.85 -0.39
CA LEU A 8 1.81 -5.52 -0.43
C LEU A 8 2.97 -4.54 -0.59
N SER A 9 2.82 -3.48 -1.40
CA SER A 9 3.84 -2.44 -1.52
C SER A 9 4.10 -1.76 -0.18
N GLY A 10 3.04 -1.45 0.58
CA GLY A 10 3.14 -0.90 1.94
C GLY A 10 3.94 -1.80 2.87
N TRP A 11 3.68 -3.10 2.86
CA TRP A 11 4.42 -4.05 3.69
C TRP A 11 5.89 -4.19 3.24
N VAL A 12 6.14 -4.31 1.95
CA VAL A 12 7.51 -4.43 1.39
C VAL A 12 8.34 -3.22 1.77
N VAL A 13 7.83 -2.01 1.55
CA VAL A 13 8.54 -0.76 1.86
C VAL A 13 8.74 -0.60 3.37
N ALA A 14 7.74 -0.94 4.21
CA ALA A 14 7.86 -0.87 5.66
C ALA A 14 8.98 -1.77 6.22
N ASN A 15 9.27 -2.88 5.56
CA ASN A 15 10.36 -3.77 5.97
C ASN A 15 11.78 -3.20 5.69
N ALA A 16 11.90 -2.12 4.92
CA ALA A 16 13.15 -1.37 4.80
C ALA A 16 13.49 -0.56 6.08
N VAL A 17 12.55 -0.42 7.01
CA VAL A 17 12.73 0.25 8.30
C VAL A 17 12.74 -0.80 9.42
N PRO A 18 13.91 -1.29 9.86
CA PRO A 18 14.01 -2.42 10.80
C PRO A 18 13.38 -2.17 12.16
N SER A 19 13.28 -0.90 12.59
CA SER A 19 12.75 -0.51 13.90
C SER A 19 11.22 -0.57 14.00
N LEU A 20 10.49 -0.82 12.90
CA LEU A 20 9.04 -0.90 12.93
C LEU A 20 8.56 -2.19 13.59
N THR A 21 7.57 -2.05 14.45
CA THR A 21 6.82 -3.17 15.04
C THR A 21 5.87 -3.81 14.03
N PRO A 22 5.35 -5.03 14.28
CA PRO A 22 4.30 -5.62 13.45
C PRO A 22 3.09 -4.70 13.24
N ARG A 23 2.68 -3.99 14.30
CA ARG A 23 1.57 -3.02 14.25
C ARG A 23 1.89 -1.87 13.29
N GLU A 24 3.08 -1.32 13.36
CA GLU A 24 3.48 -0.18 12.50
C GLU A 24 3.63 -0.60 11.03
N ARG A 25 4.05 -1.84 10.75
CA ARG A 25 4.01 -2.38 9.39
C ARG A 25 2.57 -2.57 8.88
N ALA A 26 1.64 -2.97 9.75
CA ALA A 26 0.21 -3.01 9.40
C ALA A 26 -0.34 -1.59 9.13
N LEU A 27 0.04 -0.60 9.92
CA LEU A 27 -0.31 0.80 9.66
C LEU A 27 0.31 1.34 8.35
N ALA A 28 1.50 0.89 8.00
CA ALA A 28 2.12 1.21 6.71
C ALA A 28 1.36 0.58 5.52
N MET A 29 0.87 -0.66 5.66
CA MET A 29 -0.02 -1.27 4.68
C MET A 29 -1.32 -0.46 4.54
N ALA A 30 -1.89 0.00 5.67
CA ALA A 30 -3.06 0.89 5.66
C ALA A 30 -2.73 2.22 4.96
N ALA A 31 -1.61 2.87 5.26
CA ALA A 31 -1.20 4.12 4.60
C ALA A 31 -1.13 3.98 3.08
N ALA A 32 -0.67 2.83 2.59
CA ALA A 32 -0.59 2.51 1.17
C ALA A 32 -1.93 2.14 0.51
N SER A 33 -3.01 1.95 1.26
CA SER A 33 -4.30 1.50 0.71
C SER A 33 -5.51 2.37 1.12
N LEU A 34 -5.36 3.23 2.14
CA LEU A 34 -6.44 4.10 2.60
C LEU A 34 -6.95 5.11 1.57
N PRO A 35 -6.18 5.61 0.60
CA PRO A 35 -6.74 6.45 -0.46
C PRO A 35 -7.96 5.79 -1.12
N ASP A 36 -7.93 4.50 -1.38
CA ASP A 36 -9.03 3.72 -1.99
C ASP A 36 -10.31 3.65 -1.14
N LEU A 37 -10.33 4.21 0.08
CA LEU A 37 -11.57 4.32 0.87
C LEU A 37 -12.64 5.16 0.19
N ASP A 38 -12.25 6.09 -0.68
CA ASP A 38 -13.23 6.84 -1.47
C ASP A 38 -13.97 5.95 -2.48
N GLY A 39 -13.41 4.80 -2.84
CA GLY A 39 -14.08 3.75 -3.60
C GLY A 39 -15.27 3.11 -2.87
N LEU A 40 -15.41 3.29 -1.54
CA LEU A 40 -16.59 2.87 -0.78
C LEU A 40 -17.87 3.62 -1.21
N GLY A 41 -17.76 4.70 -1.97
CA GLY A 41 -18.90 5.31 -2.66
C GLY A 41 -19.73 4.32 -3.45
N LEU A 42 -19.15 3.21 -3.92
CA LEU A 42 -19.86 2.12 -4.61
C LEU A 42 -20.94 1.44 -3.72
N LEU A 43 -20.77 1.46 -2.40
CA LEU A 43 -21.78 0.94 -1.46
C LEU A 43 -23.01 1.83 -1.37
N VAL A 44 -22.91 3.09 -1.80
CA VAL A 44 -24.01 4.05 -1.83
C VAL A 44 -24.68 4.03 -3.20
N SER A 45 -23.92 4.28 -4.25
CA SER A 45 -24.37 4.22 -5.64
C SER A 45 -23.16 4.20 -6.59
N ARG A 46 -23.42 3.80 -7.85
CA ARG A 46 -22.42 3.91 -8.91
C ARG A 46 -22.04 5.37 -9.18
N ASP A 47 -23.01 6.27 -9.18
CA ASP A 47 -22.77 7.70 -9.39
C ASP A 47 -21.89 8.29 -8.28
N ALA A 48 -22.10 7.88 -7.02
CA ALA A 48 -21.25 8.31 -5.91
C ALA A 48 -19.81 7.80 -6.09
N TYR A 49 -19.63 6.56 -6.55
CA TYR A 49 -18.32 6.03 -6.88
C TYR A 49 -17.67 6.84 -8.01
N GLU A 50 -18.34 7.02 -9.13
CA GLU A 50 -17.80 7.74 -10.28
C GLU A 50 -17.52 9.23 -9.98
N THR A 51 -18.28 9.83 -9.04
CA THR A 51 -18.10 11.25 -8.66
C THR A 51 -16.97 11.48 -7.67
N TYR A 52 -16.72 10.56 -6.75
CA TYR A 52 -15.86 10.83 -5.58
C TYR A 52 -14.59 9.99 -5.55
N HIS A 53 -14.54 8.86 -6.25
CA HIS A 53 -13.33 8.04 -6.35
C HIS A 53 -12.23 8.78 -7.08
N HIS A 54 -11.01 8.70 -6.58
CA HIS A 54 -9.84 9.49 -6.99
C HIS A 54 -9.92 11.01 -6.66
N ILE A 55 -10.94 11.43 -5.90
CA ILE A 55 -11.07 12.82 -5.47
C ILE A 55 -10.91 12.95 -3.95
N LEU A 56 -11.77 12.24 -3.18
CA LEU A 56 -11.81 12.44 -1.72
C LEU A 56 -10.58 11.86 -1.01
N GLY A 57 -10.14 10.68 -1.42
CA GLY A 57 -9.00 9.98 -0.85
C GLY A 57 -7.67 10.32 -1.55
N HIS A 58 -7.69 10.81 -2.79
CA HIS A 58 -6.51 10.89 -3.65
C HIS A 58 -5.95 12.33 -3.80
N ASN A 59 -5.87 13.07 -2.69
CA ASN A 59 -5.39 14.44 -2.68
C ASN A 59 -4.40 14.72 -1.53
N LEU A 60 -3.70 15.83 -1.59
CA LEU A 60 -2.70 16.20 -0.59
C LEU A 60 -3.28 16.30 0.83
N PHE A 61 -4.48 16.87 0.97
CA PHE A 61 -5.10 17.08 2.29
C PHE A 61 -5.50 15.74 2.93
N ALA A 62 -6.07 14.84 2.14
CA ALA A 62 -6.32 13.46 2.56
C ALA A 62 -5.02 12.76 2.97
N GLY A 63 -3.95 12.94 2.19
CA GLY A 63 -2.63 12.39 2.48
C GLY A 63 -2.09 12.82 3.83
N VAL A 64 -2.12 14.11 4.12
CA VAL A 64 -1.68 14.66 5.41
C VAL A 64 -2.59 14.18 6.56
N ALA A 65 -3.92 14.24 6.38
CA ALA A 65 -4.88 13.85 7.40
C ALA A 65 -4.80 12.35 7.73
N LEU A 66 -4.83 11.49 6.73
CA LEU A 66 -4.78 10.04 6.92
C LEU A 66 -3.42 9.59 7.48
N SER A 67 -2.31 10.11 6.95
CA SER A 67 -0.98 9.78 7.47
C SER A 67 -0.79 10.28 8.90
N GLY A 68 -1.31 11.46 9.24
CA GLY A 68 -1.29 12.00 10.60
C GLY A 68 -2.16 11.17 11.55
N ALA A 69 -3.35 10.75 11.12
CA ALA A 69 -4.21 9.86 11.88
C ALA A 69 -3.52 8.52 12.18
N LEU A 70 -2.94 7.88 11.16
CA LEU A 70 -2.19 6.63 11.35
C LEU A 70 -0.99 6.81 12.27
N PHE A 71 -0.27 7.93 12.15
CA PHE A 71 0.85 8.25 13.01
C PHE A 71 0.44 8.37 14.48
N ALA A 72 -0.76 8.88 14.77
CA ALA A 72 -1.28 8.95 16.13
C ALA A 72 -1.46 7.58 16.80
N PHE A 73 -1.63 6.52 16.01
CA PHE A 73 -1.75 5.13 16.48
C PHE A 73 -0.41 4.39 16.58
N THR A 74 0.71 5.02 16.23
CA THR A 74 2.03 4.37 16.35
C THR A 74 2.56 4.45 17.77
N THR A 75 3.39 3.48 18.15
CA THR A 75 4.22 3.53 19.34
C THR A 75 5.58 4.17 19.06
N ASN A 76 6.05 4.08 17.84
CA ASN A 76 7.30 4.66 17.37
C ASN A 76 7.05 6.06 16.76
N ARG A 77 7.01 7.07 17.60
CA ARG A 77 6.72 8.45 17.23
C ARG A 77 7.93 9.19 16.64
N LYS A 78 8.69 8.54 15.79
CA LYS A 78 9.82 9.18 15.10
C LYS A 78 9.33 9.88 13.81
N PRO A 79 9.94 11.02 13.44
CA PRO A 79 9.61 11.71 12.20
C PRO A 79 9.68 10.81 10.95
N LEU A 80 10.62 9.86 10.95
CA LEU A 80 10.74 8.88 9.87
C LEU A 80 9.47 8.04 9.66
N THR A 81 8.75 7.69 10.74
CA THR A 81 7.49 6.92 10.63
C THR A 81 6.38 7.77 10.01
N ALA A 82 6.30 9.05 10.36
CA ALA A 82 5.35 9.98 9.74
C ALA A 82 5.65 10.16 8.25
N LEU A 83 6.92 10.38 7.90
CA LEU A 83 7.36 10.49 6.51
C LEU A 83 7.13 9.21 5.73
N LEU A 84 7.32 8.04 6.36
CA LEU A 84 7.03 6.75 5.74
C LEU A 84 5.54 6.64 5.36
N PHE A 85 4.62 6.97 6.27
CA PHE A 85 3.19 6.88 5.97
C PHE A 85 2.78 7.86 4.89
N LEU A 86 3.27 9.09 4.94
CA LEU A 86 3.02 10.09 3.90
C LEU A 86 3.63 9.65 2.56
N GLY A 87 4.84 9.09 2.57
CA GLY A 87 5.47 8.54 1.38
C GLY A 87 4.72 7.36 0.78
N LEU A 88 4.18 6.47 1.62
CA LEU A 88 3.36 5.33 1.18
C LEU A 88 2.01 5.76 0.61
N PHE A 89 1.39 6.80 1.19
CA PHE A 89 0.23 7.44 0.61
C PHE A 89 0.54 7.97 -0.80
N HIS A 90 1.64 8.70 -0.97
CA HIS A 90 2.03 9.22 -2.28
C HIS A 90 2.46 8.11 -3.26
N LEU A 91 3.09 7.05 -2.76
CA LEU A 91 3.38 5.87 -3.58
C LEU A 91 2.09 5.27 -4.16
N HIS A 92 1.01 5.19 -3.35
CA HIS A 92 -0.30 4.78 -3.85
C HIS A 92 -0.76 5.66 -5.01
N LEU A 93 -0.76 7.00 -4.84
CA LEU A 93 -1.16 7.93 -5.91
C LEU A 93 -0.31 7.77 -7.18
N VAL A 94 1.01 7.57 -7.02
CA VAL A 94 1.89 7.30 -8.15
C VAL A 94 1.50 6.01 -8.85
N MET A 95 1.28 4.93 -8.11
CA MET A 95 0.87 3.64 -8.68
C MET A 95 -0.47 3.75 -9.42
N ASP A 96 -1.42 4.50 -8.87
CA ASP A 96 -2.73 4.71 -9.50
C ASP A 96 -2.67 5.62 -10.71
N SER A 97 -1.80 6.61 -10.70
CA SER A 97 -1.59 7.44 -11.88
C SER A 97 -1.19 6.63 -13.13
N PHE A 98 -0.60 5.46 -12.94
CA PHE A 98 -0.27 4.54 -14.03
C PHE A 98 -1.34 3.48 -14.25
N GLY A 99 -1.90 2.90 -13.19
CA GLY A 99 -2.60 1.61 -13.24
C GLY A 99 -4.09 1.62 -12.94
N SER A 100 -4.73 2.77 -12.72
CA SER A 100 -6.17 2.82 -12.40
C SER A 100 -7.10 2.75 -13.62
N GLY A 101 -6.55 2.83 -14.83
CA GLY A 101 -7.32 2.81 -16.07
C GLY A 101 -7.20 4.11 -16.85
N MET A 102 -7.95 4.19 -17.97
CA MET A 102 -7.77 5.29 -18.94
C MET A 102 -8.49 6.58 -18.51
N ASP A 103 -9.54 6.47 -17.70
CA ASP A 103 -10.47 7.56 -17.43
C ASP A 103 -10.36 8.14 -16.01
N TRP A 104 -9.40 7.65 -15.22
CA TRP A 104 -9.21 8.06 -13.84
C TRP A 104 -8.03 9.02 -13.69
N GLY A 105 -8.34 10.32 -13.49
CA GLY A 105 -7.39 11.35 -13.09
C GLY A 105 -7.24 11.41 -11.56
N ILE A 106 -6.23 12.13 -11.08
CA ILE A 106 -5.99 12.38 -9.66
C ILE A 106 -6.21 13.86 -9.38
N ALA A 107 -7.20 14.18 -8.55
CA ALA A 107 -7.52 15.54 -8.13
C ALA A 107 -6.62 15.98 -6.96
N TYR A 108 -5.28 15.97 -7.17
CA TYR A 108 -4.28 16.12 -6.12
C TYR A 108 -4.44 17.39 -5.27
N ARG A 109 -4.90 18.50 -5.89
CA ARG A 109 -5.08 19.80 -5.23
C ARG A 109 -6.48 20.05 -4.68
N TRP A 110 -7.40 19.09 -4.81
CA TRP A 110 -8.73 19.21 -4.23
C TRP A 110 -8.64 19.39 -2.69
N PRO A 111 -9.48 20.21 -2.03
CA PRO A 111 -10.63 20.98 -2.56
C PRO A 111 -10.29 22.36 -3.10
N VAL A 112 -9.04 22.79 -3.06
CA VAL A 112 -8.62 24.15 -3.46
C VAL A 112 -8.79 24.37 -4.97
N VAL A 113 -8.37 23.38 -5.76
CA VAL A 113 -8.52 23.39 -7.22
C VAL A 113 -9.12 22.05 -7.64
N ARG A 114 -10.09 22.10 -8.54
CA ARG A 114 -10.79 20.91 -9.07
C ARG A 114 -10.23 20.50 -10.43
N ASP A 115 -8.93 20.47 -10.55
CA ASP A 115 -8.27 19.93 -11.72
C ASP A 115 -7.82 18.48 -11.46
N GLU A 116 -7.95 17.64 -12.46
CA GLU A 116 -7.49 16.26 -12.42
C GLU A 116 -6.26 16.12 -13.31
N TRP A 117 -5.20 15.60 -12.71
CA TRP A 117 -4.02 15.26 -13.48
C TRP A 117 -4.11 13.84 -13.99
N MET A 118 -3.92 13.67 -15.30
CA MET A 118 -3.87 12.38 -15.97
C MET A 118 -2.47 12.08 -16.47
N ASN A 119 -1.90 10.95 -16.05
CA ASN A 119 -0.61 10.51 -16.53
C ASN A 119 -0.71 10.10 -18.02
N PRO A 120 0.10 10.65 -18.93
CA PRO A 120 0.08 10.28 -20.34
C PRO A 120 0.53 8.85 -20.61
N TRP A 121 1.27 8.22 -19.69
CA TRP A 121 1.73 6.83 -19.79
C TRP A 121 0.88 5.84 -18.99
N ARG A 122 -0.36 6.20 -18.64
CA ARG A 122 -1.28 5.31 -17.96
C ARG A 122 -1.70 4.13 -18.84
N TRP A 123 -2.09 3.05 -18.22
CA TRP A 123 -2.56 1.84 -18.89
C TRP A 123 -3.91 1.37 -18.35
N PRO A 124 -4.63 0.49 -19.08
CA PRO A 124 -5.90 -0.07 -18.63
C PRO A 124 -5.77 -0.81 -17.30
N PHE A 125 -6.83 -0.76 -16.49
CA PHE A 125 -6.86 -1.41 -15.18
C PHE A 125 -6.56 -2.92 -15.28
N PHE A 126 -7.15 -3.62 -16.25
CA PHE A 126 -6.83 -5.01 -16.56
C PHE A 126 -5.76 -5.08 -17.67
N SER A 127 -4.52 -4.84 -17.29
CA SER A 127 -3.38 -4.81 -18.18
C SER A 127 -2.28 -5.78 -17.70
N TRP A 128 -1.41 -6.18 -18.62
CA TRP A 128 -0.26 -7.02 -18.26
C TRP A 128 0.69 -6.32 -17.29
N GLN A 129 0.78 -4.98 -17.35
CA GLN A 129 1.60 -4.18 -16.44
C GLN A 129 1.10 -4.31 -15.00
N ASN A 130 -0.20 -4.16 -14.78
CA ASN A 130 -0.79 -4.33 -13.44
C ASN A 130 -0.63 -5.76 -12.92
N LEU A 131 -0.83 -6.76 -13.78
CA LEU A 131 -0.63 -8.16 -13.41
C LEU A 131 0.84 -8.44 -13.08
N SER A 132 1.78 -7.92 -13.88
CA SER A 132 3.22 -8.09 -13.63
C SER A 132 3.65 -7.43 -12.32
N ALA A 133 3.15 -6.22 -12.02
CA ALA A 133 3.40 -5.55 -10.75
C ALA A 133 2.85 -6.36 -9.56
N ALA A 134 1.61 -6.87 -9.68
CA ALA A 134 0.98 -7.67 -8.64
C ALA A 134 1.76 -8.98 -8.38
N TYR A 135 2.05 -9.76 -9.42
CA TYR A 135 2.82 -11.00 -9.29
C TYR A 135 4.24 -10.76 -8.81
N GLY A 136 4.90 -9.70 -9.30
CA GLY A 136 6.22 -9.29 -8.82
C GLY A 136 6.23 -8.97 -7.33
N LEU A 137 5.25 -8.21 -6.83
CA LEU A 137 5.11 -7.92 -5.41
C LEU A 137 4.80 -9.18 -4.58
N VAL A 138 3.97 -10.08 -5.09
CA VAL A 138 3.73 -11.38 -4.43
C VAL A 138 5.04 -12.16 -4.34
N ALA A 139 5.81 -12.27 -5.40
CA ALA A 139 7.09 -12.97 -5.42
C ALA A 139 8.08 -12.34 -4.42
N VAL A 140 8.23 -11.01 -4.43
CA VAL A 140 9.06 -10.27 -3.46
C VAL A 140 8.59 -10.54 -2.03
N THR A 141 7.28 -10.51 -1.78
CA THR A 141 6.69 -10.77 -0.46
C THR A 141 7.01 -12.19 0.02
N ILE A 142 6.92 -13.19 -0.85
CA ILE A 142 7.27 -14.59 -0.52
C ILE A 142 8.77 -14.71 -0.16
N VAL A 143 9.64 -14.11 -0.97
CA VAL A 143 11.09 -14.09 -0.69
C VAL A 143 11.38 -13.42 0.65
N MET A 144 10.79 -12.26 0.90
CA MET A 144 10.97 -11.53 2.15
C MET A 144 10.40 -12.31 3.34
N ALA A 145 9.24 -12.93 3.20
CA ALA A 145 8.64 -13.75 4.26
C ALA A 145 9.55 -14.91 4.65
N ALA A 146 10.13 -15.61 3.67
CA ALA A 146 11.09 -16.69 3.94
C ALA A 146 12.35 -16.18 4.66
N ARG A 147 12.90 -15.06 4.20
CA ARG A 147 14.15 -14.46 4.69
C ARG A 147 14.00 -13.81 6.06
N LEU A 148 12.92 -13.01 6.25
CA LEU A 148 12.69 -12.23 7.47
C LEU A 148 11.95 -13.03 8.56
N GLY A 149 11.31 -14.16 8.22
CA GLY A 149 10.55 -14.97 9.16
C GLY A 149 9.22 -14.34 9.60
N ARG A 150 8.68 -13.44 8.79
CA ARG A 150 7.39 -12.76 8.97
C ARG A 150 6.73 -12.49 7.62
N ALA A 151 5.40 -12.39 7.58
CA ALA A 151 4.60 -12.13 6.39
C ALA A 151 3.62 -10.97 6.66
N PRO A 152 2.84 -10.48 5.68
CA PRO A 152 1.95 -9.32 5.86
C PRO A 152 0.88 -9.46 6.94
N LEU A 153 0.62 -10.66 7.42
CA LEU A 153 -0.42 -10.94 8.42
C LEU A 153 0.08 -10.96 9.87
N GLU A 154 1.35 -10.66 10.11
CA GLU A 154 1.99 -10.79 11.43
C GLU A 154 1.28 -10.07 12.58
N ALA A 155 0.65 -8.89 12.31
CA ALA A 155 -0.07 -8.10 13.30
C ALA A 155 -1.53 -8.53 13.48
N ILE A 156 -2.16 -9.08 12.44
CA ILE A 156 -3.61 -9.31 12.37
C ILE A 156 -3.94 -10.78 12.63
N ALA A 157 -3.18 -11.69 12.04
CA ALA A 157 -3.39 -13.13 12.12
C ALA A 157 -2.05 -13.88 12.32
N PRO A 158 -1.39 -13.78 13.50
CA PRO A 158 -0.05 -14.31 13.71
C PRO A 158 0.08 -15.83 13.49
N ARG A 159 -1.02 -16.59 13.70
CA ARG A 159 -1.02 -18.04 13.44
C ARG A 159 -0.95 -18.34 11.95
N LEU A 160 -1.69 -17.61 11.15
CA LEU A 160 -1.68 -17.74 9.68
C LEU A 160 -0.36 -17.25 9.10
N ASP A 161 0.16 -16.13 9.62
CA ASP A 161 1.46 -15.58 9.24
C ASP A 161 2.57 -16.63 9.36
N ARG A 162 2.66 -17.30 10.50
CA ARG A 162 3.64 -18.39 10.70
C ARG A 162 3.46 -19.56 9.71
N ARG A 163 2.22 -19.86 9.30
CA ARG A 163 1.97 -20.89 8.28
C ARG A 163 2.47 -20.45 6.91
N LEU A 164 2.23 -19.20 6.54
CA LEU A 164 2.72 -18.61 5.28
C LEU A 164 4.25 -18.58 5.24
N VAL A 165 4.90 -18.16 6.32
CA VAL A 165 6.37 -18.19 6.44
C VAL A 165 6.90 -19.63 6.29
N LYS A 166 6.28 -20.61 6.99
CA LYS A 166 6.67 -22.02 6.86
C LYS A 166 6.51 -22.52 5.44
N LEU A 167 5.45 -22.13 4.75
CA LEU A 167 5.21 -22.48 3.35
C LEU A 167 6.28 -21.86 2.44
N ALA A 168 6.54 -20.56 2.59
CA ALA A 168 7.55 -19.86 1.81
C ALA A 168 8.95 -20.51 1.96
N ARG A 169 9.31 -20.93 3.17
CA ARG A 169 10.58 -21.60 3.47
C ARG A 169 10.73 -23.01 2.88
N ARG A 170 9.66 -23.63 2.39
CA ARG A 170 9.76 -24.88 1.62
C ARG A 170 10.38 -24.68 0.24
N PHE A 171 10.20 -23.47 -0.33
CA PHE A 171 10.72 -23.13 -1.66
C PHE A 171 11.97 -22.25 -1.60
N ILE A 172 12.10 -21.47 -0.54
CA ILE A 172 13.20 -20.50 -0.36
C ILE A 172 13.80 -20.73 1.03
N PRO A 173 14.95 -21.41 1.14
CA PRO A 173 15.58 -21.66 2.42
C PRO A 173 15.91 -20.37 3.19
N ALA A 174 15.77 -20.41 4.50
CA ALA A 174 16.20 -19.31 5.37
C ALA A 174 17.72 -19.06 5.21
N PRO A 175 18.20 -17.81 5.40
CA PRO A 175 19.62 -17.55 5.45
C PRO A 175 20.29 -18.44 6.51
N ARG A 176 21.45 -19.01 6.18
CA ARG A 176 22.26 -19.69 7.19
C ARG A 176 22.70 -18.67 8.24
N PRO A 177 22.65 -19.00 9.55
CA PRO A 177 23.25 -18.14 10.55
C PRO A 177 24.70 -17.90 10.17
N ALA A 178 25.19 -16.65 10.31
CA ALA A 178 26.59 -16.36 10.14
C ALA A 178 27.37 -17.25 11.11
N THR A 179 28.31 -18.03 10.60
CA THR A 179 29.29 -18.74 11.45
C THR A 179 30.09 -17.68 12.21
N PRO A 180 30.22 -17.81 13.54
CA PRO A 180 31.00 -16.87 14.36
C PRO A 180 32.44 -16.76 13.94
#